data_b58250a14527e34c80a00b3b2419a744
#
_entry.id   b58250a14527e34c80a00b3b2419a744
#
_cell.length_a   1.000
_cell.length_b   1.000
_cell.length_c   1.000
_cell.angle_alpha   90.00
_cell.angle_beta   90.00
_cell.angle_gamma   90.00
#
_symmetry.space_group_name_H-M   'P 1'
#
loop_
_entity.id
_entity.type
_entity.pdbx_description
1 polymer ?
#
loop_
_entity_poly.entity_id
_entity_poly.type
_entity_poly.pdbx_seq_one_letter_code
_entity_poly.pdbx_strand_id
1 'polypeptide(L)'
;SGRPYLVEGVGEDFWPTAYDPGIADEIVAVSDRDSFEMTRRMAREEGLLVGGSCGMAVVAALRIAAKAEPGSLVVVLLPDSGRGYLSKVFNEDWLSSYGFIQGDTEQTIGDVLRAKTLDGDLPDFVHTHPTESVADAIAILKEYGVSQIPVVRAEPPIMTAEISGSIFERVVLDA
;
A
#
# COMPACT_ATOMS: atom_id res chain seq x y z
N SER A 1 -0.53 -2.74 -20.79
CA SER A 1 0.38 -2.18 -19.80
C SER A 1 0.08 -2.86 -18.47
N GLY A 2 1.04 -3.64 -17.95
CA GLY A 2 0.94 -4.28 -16.66
C GLY A 2 0.74 -3.22 -15.57
N ARG A 3 -0.21 -3.44 -14.67
CA ARG A 3 -0.32 -2.65 -13.44
C ARG A 3 0.57 -3.30 -12.40
N PRO A 4 1.23 -2.52 -11.51
CA PRO A 4 1.95 -3.11 -10.39
C PRO A 4 0.97 -3.94 -9.54
N TYR A 5 1.40 -5.10 -9.12
CA TYR A 5 0.68 -6.01 -8.22
C TYR A 5 1.59 -6.37 -7.03
N LEU A 6 0.97 -6.79 -5.93
CA LEU A 6 1.66 -7.04 -4.66
C LEU A 6 1.58 -8.49 -4.21
N VAL A 7 0.77 -9.31 -4.89
CA VAL A 7 0.75 -10.77 -4.66
C VAL A 7 2.01 -11.36 -5.25
N GLU A 8 2.88 -11.92 -4.41
CA GLU A 8 4.16 -12.49 -4.81
C GLU A 8 4.00 -13.87 -5.47
N GLY A 9 4.87 -14.19 -6.44
CA GLY A 9 4.94 -15.48 -7.11
C GLY A 9 3.85 -15.72 -8.16
N VAL A 10 3.20 -14.68 -8.64
CA VAL A 10 2.16 -14.75 -9.69
C VAL A 10 2.33 -13.61 -10.69
N GLY A 11 1.75 -13.74 -11.88
CA GLY A 11 1.71 -12.65 -12.84
C GLY A 11 3.06 -12.28 -13.45
N GLU A 12 3.95 -13.22 -13.61
CA GLU A 12 5.28 -13.02 -14.21
C GLU A 12 5.18 -12.36 -15.59
N ASP A 13 6.07 -11.41 -15.89
CA ASP A 13 6.13 -10.68 -17.16
C ASP A 13 6.79 -11.49 -18.29
N PHE A 14 7.05 -12.77 -18.07
CA PHE A 14 7.60 -13.70 -19.05
C PHE A 14 6.94 -15.08 -18.94
N TRP A 15 7.04 -15.86 -20.02
CA TRP A 15 6.58 -17.24 -20.05
C TRP A 15 7.70 -18.17 -19.59
N PRO A 16 7.59 -18.78 -18.38
CA PRO A 16 8.56 -19.80 -17.96
C PRO A 16 8.57 -20.97 -18.94
N THR A 17 9.73 -21.58 -19.17
CA THR A 17 9.85 -22.71 -20.10
C THR A 17 9.03 -23.93 -19.70
N ALA A 18 8.67 -24.06 -18.44
CA ALA A 18 7.81 -25.10 -17.90
C ALA A 18 6.31 -24.80 -18.06
N TYR A 19 5.93 -23.61 -18.51
CA TYR A 19 4.54 -23.21 -18.67
C TYR A 19 4.04 -23.53 -20.08
N ASP A 20 2.97 -24.32 -20.15
CA ASP A 20 2.22 -24.57 -21.36
C ASP A 20 0.90 -23.82 -21.34
N PRO A 21 0.73 -22.73 -22.12
CA PRO A 21 -0.50 -21.94 -22.14
C PRO A 21 -1.70 -22.72 -22.69
N GLY A 22 -1.48 -23.82 -23.41
CA GLY A 22 -2.55 -24.66 -23.96
C GLY A 22 -3.21 -25.58 -22.93
N ILE A 23 -2.66 -25.68 -21.72
CA ILE A 23 -3.17 -26.58 -20.67
C ILE A 23 -4.32 -25.96 -19.86
N ALA A 24 -4.40 -24.61 -19.83
CA ALA A 24 -5.40 -23.89 -19.07
C ALA A 24 -6.69 -23.73 -19.89
N ASP A 25 -7.81 -24.27 -19.39
CA ASP A 25 -9.13 -24.08 -20.00
C ASP A 25 -9.67 -22.66 -19.76
N GLU A 26 -9.41 -22.09 -18.58
CA GLU A 26 -9.83 -20.75 -18.21
C GLU A 26 -8.73 -20.03 -17.36
N ILE A 27 -8.52 -18.75 -17.62
CA ILE A 27 -7.65 -17.89 -16.80
C ILE A 27 -8.54 -16.89 -16.05
N VAL A 28 -8.50 -16.95 -14.72
CA VAL A 28 -9.29 -16.09 -13.85
C VAL A 28 -8.42 -14.98 -13.26
N ALA A 29 -8.71 -13.73 -13.60
CA ALA A 29 -8.06 -12.59 -12.99
C ALA A 29 -8.62 -12.30 -11.59
N VAL A 30 -7.73 -12.12 -10.61
CA VAL A 30 -8.06 -11.80 -9.22
C VAL A 30 -7.25 -10.59 -8.79
N SER A 31 -7.89 -9.65 -8.07
CA SER A 31 -7.19 -8.47 -7.57
C SER A 31 -6.33 -8.80 -6.33
N ASP A 32 -5.31 -7.96 -6.06
CA ASP A 32 -4.53 -8.02 -4.82
C ASP A 32 -5.43 -7.92 -3.58
N ARG A 33 -6.41 -7.02 -3.61
CA ARG A 33 -7.38 -6.86 -2.52
C ARG A 33 -8.13 -8.15 -2.22
N ASP A 34 -8.77 -8.76 -3.23
CA ASP A 34 -9.50 -10.01 -3.07
C ASP A 34 -8.58 -11.12 -2.55
N SER A 35 -7.34 -11.17 -3.07
CA SER A 35 -6.34 -12.16 -2.69
C SER A 35 -5.95 -12.04 -1.22
N PHE A 36 -5.63 -10.83 -0.75
CA PHE A 36 -5.22 -10.59 0.65
C PHE A 36 -6.37 -10.74 1.63
N GLU A 37 -7.56 -10.30 1.27
CA GLU A 37 -8.76 -10.51 2.08
C GLU A 37 -9.05 -12.00 2.26
N MET A 38 -9.02 -12.79 1.19
CA MET A 38 -9.22 -14.24 1.24
C MET A 38 -8.12 -14.92 2.06
N THR A 39 -6.86 -14.55 1.88
CA THR A 39 -5.74 -15.09 2.67
C THR A 39 -5.97 -14.92 4.16
N ARG A 40 -6.39 -13.73 4.59
CA ARG A 40 -6.70 -13.43 5.99
C ARG A 40 -7.94 -14.19 6.50
N ARG A 41 -8.96 -14.33 5.64
CA ARG A 41 -10.16 -15.12 5.97
C ARG A 41 -9.81 -16.58 6.16
N MET A 42 -9.01 -17.18 5.30
CA MET A 42 -8.56 -18.57 5.43
C MET A 42 -7.83 -18.82 6.76
N ALA A 43 -7.00 -17.87 7.19
CA ALA A 43 -6.30 -17.96 8.47
C ALA A 43 -7.27 -17.88 9.67
N ARG A 44 -8.28 -16.99 9.60
CA ARG A 44 -9.23 -16.78 10.71
C ARG A 44 -10.36 -17.81 10.77
N GLU A 45 -10.89 -18.19 9.60
CA GLU A 45 -12.10 -19.01 9.50
C GLU A 45 -11.76 -20.50 9.40
N GLU A 46 -10.63 -20.85 8.73
CA GLU A 46 -10.25 -22.24 8.43
C GLU A 46 -8.95 -22.68 9.15
N GLY A 47 -8.26 -21.76 9.84
CA GLY A 47 -6.97 -22.06 10.50
C GLY A 47 -5.82 -22.31 9.52
N LEU A 48 -5.96 -21.90 8.26
CA LEU A 48 -4.98 -22.09 7.20
C LEU A 48 -4.10 -20.84 7.04
N LEU A 49 -2.89 -20.89 7.60
CA LEU A 49 -1.90 -19.81 7.46
C LEU A 49 -1.11 -20.00 6.16
N VAL A 50 -1.53 -19.32 5.10
CA VAL A 50 -1.00 -19.44 3.73
C VAL A 50 -0.61 -18.08 3.15
N GLY A 51 0.11 -18.05 2.01
CA GLY A 51 0.53 -16.82 1.33
C GLY A 51 -0.58 -16.15 0.50
N GLY A 52 -0.29 -14.96 -0.04
CA GLY A 52 -1.23 -14.16 -0.83
C GLY A 52 -1.69 -14.85 -2.11
N SER A 53 -0.80 -15.59 -2.77
CA SER A 53 -1.11 -16.38 -3.97
C SER A 53 -2.11 -17.52 -3.69
N CYS A 54 -2.08 -18.09 -2.48
CA CYS A 54 -3.07 -19.08 -2.05
C CYS A 54 -4.47 -18.47 -1.93
N GLY A 55 -4.59 -17.27 -1.35
CA GLY A 55 -5.85 -16.52 -1.31
C GLY A 55 -6.37 -16.22 -2.70
N MET A 56 -5.50 -15.83 -3.62
CA MET A 56 -5.82 -15.64 -5.04
C MET A 56 -6.37 -16.93 -5.67
N ALA A 57 -5.71 -18.06 -5.46
CA ALA A 57 -6.13 -19.35 -5.98
C ALA A 57 -7.52 -19.76 -5.44
N VAL A 58 -7.77 -19.55 -4.14
CA VAL A 58 -9.06 -19.85 -3.52
C VAL A 58 -10.18 -18.95 -4.05
N VAL A 59 -9.93 -17.64 -4.24
CA VAL A 59 -10.92 -16.74 -4.87
C VAL A 59 -11.29 -17.23 -6.27
N ALA A 60 -10.29 -17.58 -7.09
CA ALA A 60 -10.53 -18.12 -8.43
C ALA A 60 -11.33 -19.43 -8.36
N ALA A 61 -10.95 -20.37 -7.48
CA ALA A 61 -11.61 -21.63 -7.30
C ALA A 61 -13.07 -21.47 -6.85
N LEU A 62 -13.37 -20.55 -5.95
CA LEU A 62 -14.75 -20.26 -5.52
C LEU A 62 -15.59 -19.69 -6.66
N ARG A 63 -15.01 -18.86 -7.53
CA ARG A 63 -15.71 -18.35 -8.74
C ARG A 63 -16.02 -19.47 -9.73
N ILE A 64 -15.15 -20.46 -9.86
CA ILE A 64 -15.39 -21.64 -10.70
C ILE A 64 -16.41 -22.58 -10.03
N ALA A 65 -16.25 -22.86 -8.74
CA ALA A 65 -17.15 -23.74 -7.98
C ALA A 65 -18.59 -23.24 -8.00
N ALA A 66 -18.81 -21.92 -7.98
CA ALA A 66 -20.15 -21.33 -8.06
C ALA A 66 -20.88 -21.62 -9.38
N LYS A 67 -20.16 -22.00 -10.43
CA LYS A 67 -20.68 -22.36 -11.76
C LYS A 67 -20.75 -23.88 -11.97
N ALA A 68 -20.13 -24.66 -11.09
CA ALA A 68 -20.01 -26.11 -11.23
C ALA A 68 -21.34 -26.82 -10.85
N GLU A 69 -21.54 -27.98 -11.42
CA GLU A 69 -22.72 -28.82 -11.09
C GLU A 69 -22.65 -29.31 -9.62
N PRO A 70 -23.82 -29.47 -8.95
CA PRO A 70 -23.86 -30.02 -7.61
C PRO A 70 -23.15 -31.38 -7.50
N GLY A 71 -22.27 -31.52 -6.51
CA GLY A 71 -21.44 -32.71 -6.32
C GLY A 71 -20.11 -32.71 -7.03
N SER A 72 -19.78 -31.66 -7.79
CA SER A 72 -18.44 -31.48 -8.38
C SER A 72 -17.36 -31.35 -7.31
N LEU A 73 -16.18 -31.91 -7.57
CA LEU A 73 -15.00 -31.77 -6.73
C LEU A 73 -14.08 -30.70 -7.32
N VAL A 74 -13.79 -29.65 -6.55
CA VAL A 74 -12.85 -28.60 -6.93
C VAL A 74 -11.59 -28.75 -6.08
N VAL A 75 -10.43 -28.94 -6.72
CA VAL A 75 -9.14 -29.07 -6.04
C VAL A 75 -8.35 -27.77 -6.22
N VAL A 76 -7.82 -27.22 -5.13
CA VAL A 76 -7.04 -25.99 -5.13
C VAL A 76 -5.65 -26.26 -4.57
N LEU A 77 -4.62 -25.86 -5.30
CA LEU A 77 -3.25 -25.93 -4.83
C LEU A 77 -2.93 -24.67 -4.02
N LEU A 78 -2.42 -24.84 -2.81
CA LEU A 78 -1.95 -23.79 -1.91
C LEU A 78 -0.42 -23.91 -1.81
N PRO A 79 0.36 -23.16 -2.61
CA PRO A 79 1.76 -23.49 -2.85
C PRO A 79 2.70 -23.14 -1.68
N ASP A 80 2.34 -22.23 -0.78
CA ASP A 80 3.23 -21.77 0.27
C ASP A 80 2.54 -21.49 1.62
N SER A 81 3.38 -21.28 2.64
CA SER A 81 2.96 -20.93 4.00
C SER A 81 2.95 -19.42 4.21
N GLY A 82 2.00 -18.94 5.00
CA GLY A 82 1.88 -17.54 5.39
C GLY A 82 3.01 -17.00 6.29
N ARG A 83 3.93 -17.86 6.77
CA ARG A 83 5.03 -17.44 7.67
C ARG A 83 5.91 -16.34 7.08
N GLY A 84 6.18 -16.37 5.79
CA GLY A 84 6.98 -15.34 5.09
C GLY A 84 6.23 -14.01 4.91
N TYR A 85 4.95 -13.94 5.24
CA TYR A 85 4.08 -12.79 4.95
C TYR A 85 3.50 -12.15 6.21
N LEU A 86 4.00 -12.50 7.40
CA LEU A 86 3.51 -11.94 8.67
C LEU A 86 3.69 -10.43 8.77
N SER A 87 4.73 -9.87 8.16
CA SER A 87 4.99 -8.42 8.08
C SER A 87 4.28 -7.72 6.91
N LYS A 88 3.52 -8.47 6.10
CA LYS A 88 2.82 -7.96 4.90
C LYS A 88 1.31 -8.23 5.01
N VAL A 89 0.79 -9.27 4.35
CA VAL A 89 -0.65 -9.57 4.28
C VAL A 89 -1.31 -9.79 5.66
N PHE A 90 -0.54 -10.15 6.70
CA PHE A 90 -1.03 -10.31 8.07
C PHE A 90 -0.73 -9.11 8.98
N ASN A 91 -0.08 -8.07 8.47
CA ASN A 91 0.19 -6.82 9.19
C ASN A 91 -0.81 -5.73 8.76
N GLU A 92 -1.52 -5.17 9.73
CA GLU A 92 -2.57 -4.17 9.46
C GLU A 92 -2.00 -2.83 8.98
N ASP A 93 -0.86 -2.40 9.54
CA ASP A 93 -0.20 -1.17 9.11
C ASP A 93 0.26 -1.27 7.65
N TRP A 94 0.81 -2.43 7.26
CA TRP A 94 1.18 -2.69 5.88
C TRP A 94 -0.04 -2.65 4.95
N LEU A 95 -1.12 -3.34 5.29
CA LEU A 95 -2.34 -3.35 4.50
C LEU A 95 -2.98 -1.97 4.39
N SER A 96 -2.95 -1.20 5.48
CA SER A 96 -3.45 0.18 5.53
C SER A 96 -2.62 1.10 4.64
N SER A 97 -1.28 0.99 4.67
CA SER A 97 -0.38 1.80 3.84
C SER A 97 -0.59 1.61 2.34
N TYR A 98 -1.08 0.43 1.94
CA TYR A 98 -1.47 0.14 0.55
C TYR A 98 -2.97 0.29 0.27
N GLY A 99 -3.77 0.73 1.26
CA GLY A 99 -5.20 0.96 1.11
C GLY A 99 -6.06 -0.31 0.96
N PHE A 100 -5.56 -1.47 1.42
CA PHE A 100 -6.31 -2.74 1.38
C PHE A 100 -7.26 -2.91 2.55
N ILE A 101 -6.96 -2.36 3.70
CA ILE A 101 -7.88 -2.23 4.82
C ILE A 101 -8.38 -0.79 4.82
N GLN A 102 -9.68 -0.61 4.77
CA GLN A 102 -10.29 0.61 5.30
C GLN A 102 -10.30 0.38 6.81
N GLY A 103 -9.53 1.19 7.54
CA GLY A 103 -9.75 1.31 8.98
C GLY A 103 -11.23 1.62 9.19
N ASP A 104 -11.84 1.12 10.27
CA ASP A 104 -13.25 1.31 10.63
C ASP A 104 -13.65 2.79 10.83
N THR A 105 -12.75 3.68 10.57
CA THR A 105 -12.94 5.12 10.42
C THR A 105 -12.40 5.54 9.08
N GLU A 106 -13.24 6.08 8.21
CA GLU A 106 -12.80 6.99 7.14
C GLU A 106 -12.01 8.11 7.82
N GLN A 107 -10.70 7.90 8.03
CA GLN A 107 -9.83 8.96 8.53
C GLN A 107 -9.84 10.06 7.49
N THR A 108 -10.49 11.14 7.83
CA THR A 108 -10.43 12.36 7.02
C THR A 108 -9.05 13.02 7.21
N ILE A 109 -8.64 13.83 6.25
CA ILE A 109 -7.45 14.69 6.43
C ILE A 109 -7.57 15.51 7.71
N GLY A 110 -8.79 15.91 8.08
CA GLY A 110 -9.06 16.59 9.36
C GLY A 110 -8.75 15.74 10.60
N ASP A 111 -8.96 14.42 10.54
CA ASP A 111 -8.60 13.51 11.63
C ASP A 111 -7.09 13.36 11.77
N VAL A 112 -6.38 13.24 10.64
CA VAL A 112 -4.91 13.20 10.61
C VAL A 112 -4.31 14.51 11.16
N LEU A 113 -4.85 15.65 10.77
CA LEU A 113 -4.41 16.96 11.28
C LEU A 113 -4.66 17.09 12.79
N ARG A 114 -5.81 16.63 13.28
CA ARG A 114 -6.13 16.63 14.74
C ARG A 114 -5.19 15.73 15.52
N ALA A 115 -4.89 14.52 14.99
CA ALA A 115 -3.95 13.61 15.64
C ALA A 115 -2.54 14.22 15.71
N LYS A 116 -2.09 14.89 14.64
CA LYS A 116 -0.78 15.56 14.58
C LYS A 116 -0.69 16.73 15.58
N THR A 117 -1.79 17.45 15.83
CA THR A 117 -1.83 18.56 16.78
C THR A 117 -1.75 18.07 18.24
N LEU A 118 -2.11 16.80 18.51
CA LEU A 118 -2.03 16.20 19.84
C LEU A 118 -0.60 15.72 20.21
N ASP A 119 0.30 15.55 19.23
CA ASP A 119 1.70 15.14 19.42
C ASP A 119 2.65 16.29 19.87
N GLY A 120 2.14 17.43 20.13
CA GLY A 120 2.57 18.44 21.12
C GLY A 120 3.85 19.25 20.86
N ASP A 121 4.78 18.87 19.98
CA ASP A 121 6.08 19.54 19.82
C ASP A 121 6.38 20.07 18.41
N LEU A 122 5.46 19.92 17.47
CA LEU A 122 5.65 20.45 16.11
C LEU A 122 4.98 21.82 15.97
N PRO A 123 5.65 22.81 15.35
CA PRO A 123 5.01 24.07 15.01
C PRO A 123 3.82 23.84 14.09
N ASP A 124 2.81 24.71 14.19
CA ASP A 124 1.58 24.62 13.38
C ASP A 124 1.87 24.61 11.88
N PHE A 125 2.99 25.19 11.47
CA PHE A 125 3.38 25.29 10.08
C PHE A 125 4.90 25.34 9.92
N VAL A 126 5.49 24.25 9.41
CA VAL A 126 6.93 24.19 9.08
C VAL A 126 7.14 24.75 7.67
N HIS A 127 7.94 25.77 7.52
CA HIS A 127 8.17 26.47 6.26
C HIS A 127 9.61 27.03 6.15
N THR A 128 9.96 27.56 4.99
CA THR A 128 11.22 28.29 4.73
C THR A 128 10.93 29.52 3.87
N HIS A 129 11.84 30.47 3.86
CA HIS A 129 11.73 31.71 3.09
C HIS A 129 12.66 31.71 1.87
N PRO A 130 12.33 32.46 0.78
CA PRO A 130 13.18 32.54 -0.40
C PRO A 130 14.59 33.13 -0.14
N THR A 131 14.77 33.78 1.02
CA THR A 131 16.03 34.42 1.43
C THR A 131 16.94 33.52 2.29
N GLU A 132 16.41 32.38 2.74
CA GLU A 132 17.17 31.40 3.52
C GLU A 132 18.04 30.53 2.62
N SER A 133 19.09 29.97 3.18
CA SER A 133 20.01 29.12 2.43
C SER A 133 19.46 27.69 2.28
N VAL A 134 19.98 26.97 1.28
CA VAL A 134 19.67 25.54 1.10
C VAL A 134 20.07 24.73 2.35
N ALA A 135 21.14 25.13 3.03
CA ALA A 135 21.59 24.49 4.27
C ALA A 135 20.57 24.65 5.40
N ASP A 136 19.95 25.83 5.52
CA ASP A 136 18.88 26.07 6.50
C ASP A 136 17.65 25.22 6.21
N ALA A 137 17.26 25.13 4.93
CA ALA A 137 16.14 24.27 4.51
C ALA A 137 16.41 22.78 4.82
N ILE A 138 17.65 22.29 4.62
CA ILE A 138 18.06 20.92 5.00
C ILE A 138 17.96 20.73 6.51
N ALA A 139 18.38 21.70 7.29
CA ALA A 139 18.32 21.64 8.75
C ALA A 139 16.86 21.52 9.23
N ILE A 140 15.96 22.32 8.66
CA ILE A 140 14.50 22.27 8.95
C ILE A 140 13.92 20.91 8.57
N LEU A 141 14.22 20.39 7.37
CA LEU A 141 13.74 19.07 6.94
C LEU A 141 14.16 17.97 7.93
N LYS A 142 15.40 18.00 8.41
CA LYS A 142 15.93 17.03 9.37
C LYS A 142 15.37 17.20 10.77
N GLU A 143 15.27 18.43 11.27
CA GLU A 143 14.80 18.76 12.62
C GLU A 143 13.35 18.30 12.82
N TYR A 144 12.50 18.56 11.81
CA TYR A 144 11.08 18.22 11.89
C TYR A 144 10.73 16.87 11.22
N GLY A 145 11.70 16.15 10.67
CA GLY A 145 11.49 14.84 10.05
C GLY A 145 10.50 14.88 8.87
N VAL A 146 10.48 15.99 8.12
CA VAL A 146 9.56 16.18 6.99
C VAL A 146 10.33 16.06 5.68
N SER A 147 9.70 15.48 4.64
CA SER A 147 10.30 15.29 3.31
C SER A 147 10.02 16.44 2.35
N GLN A 148 9.19 17.39 2.75
CA GLN A 148 8.82 18.56 1.96
C GLN A 148 8.46 19.73 2.86
N ILE A 149 8.90 20.93 2.49
CA ILE A 149 8.51 22.19 3.13
C ILE A 149 8.07 23.21 2.09
N PRO A 150 7.01 24.00 2.35
CA PRO A 150 6.63 25.13 1.51
C PRO A 150 7.63 26.29 1.66
N VAL A 151 7.82 27.02 0.56
CA VAL A 151 8.57 28.27 0.50
C VAL A 151 7.58 29.42 0.51
N VAL A 152 7.60 30.23 1.56
CA VAL A 152 6.63 31.30 1.78
C VAL A 152 7.31 32.68 1.86
N ARG A 153 6.58 33.74 1.53
CA ARG A 153 7.07 35.12 1.51
C ARG A 153 6.74 35.93 2.76
N ALA A 154 5.87 35.38 3.59
CA ALA A 154 5.41 36.05 4.82
C ALA A 154 5.39 35.06 5.99
N GLU A 155 5.32 35.59 7.21
CA GLU A 155 5.11 34.81 8.42
C GLU A 155 3.63 34.41 8.58
N PRO A 156 3.34 33.27 9.25
CA PRO A 156 1.96 32.87 9.52
C PRO A 156 1.15 33.98 10.25
N PRO A 157 -0.13 34.13 9.92
CA PRO A 157 -0.96 33.29 9.04
C PRO A 157 -0.73 33.54 7.54
N ILE A 158 -0.51 32.46 6.77
CA ILE A 158 -0.12 32.49 5.36
C ILE A 158 -1.37 32.50 4.45
N MET A 159 -1.38 33.37 3.45
CA MET A 159 -2.35 33.33 2.35
C MET A 159 -1.77 32.55 1.15
N THR A 160 -2.63 31.92 0.35
CA THR A 160 -2.22 31.10 -0.80
C THR A 160 -1.31 31.86 -1.78
N ALA A 161 -1.51 33.17 -1.94
CA ALA A 161 -0.69 34.03 -2.82
C ALA A 161 0.74 34.24 -2.32
N GLU A 162 1.02 33.93 -1.06
CA GLU A 162 2.32 34.08 -0.43
C GLU A 162 3.18 32.82 -0.54
N ILE A 163 2.60 31.71 -0.99
CA ILE A 163 3.32 30.47 -1.26
C ILE A 163 4.04 30.61 -2.61
N SER A 164 5.37 30.59 -2.59
CA SER A 164 6.22 30.70 -3.78
C SER A 164 6.51 29.35 -4.43
N GLY A 165 6.45 28.27 -3.68
CA GLY A 165 6.77 26.92 -4.12
C GLY A 165 6.95 25.97 -2.95
N SER A 166 7.63 24.84 -3.21
CA SER A 166 8.01 23.89 -2.17
C SER A 166 9.38 23.29 -2.45
N ILE A 167 10.11 22.93 -1.40
CA ILE A 167 11.37 22.21 -1.45
C ILE A 167 11.13 20.76 -1.02
N PHE A 168 11.64 19.83 -1.82
CA PHE A 168 11.60 18.39 -1.52
C PHE A 168 12.99 17.92 -1.12
N GLU A 169 13.09 17.06 -0.11
CA GLU A 169 14.33 16.47 0.36
C GLU A 169 15.21 15.92 -0.80
N ARG A 170 14.59 15.20 -1.74
CA ARG A 170 15.26 14.62 -2.91
C ARG A 170 15.93 15.66 -3.80
N VAL A 171 15.34 16.84 -3.98
CA VAL A 171 15.89 17.90 -4.86
C VAL A 171 17.09 18.57 -4.20
N VAL A 172 17.14 18.59 -2.88
CA VAL A 172 18.18 19.27 -2.09
C VAL A 172 19.40 18.37 -1.88
N LEU A 173 19.22 17.03 -1.94
CA LEU A 173 20.32 16.07 -1.84
C LEU A 173 21.07 15.88 -3.16
N ASP A 174 20.46 16.28 -4.30
CA ASP A 174 21.05 16.19 -5.64
C ASP A 174 21.73 17.51 -6.08
N ALA A 175 21.71 18.55 -5.23
CA ALA A 175 22.28 19.88 -5.50
C ALA A 175 23.61 20.07 -4.75
#